data_69e306456251492f2bef45f20ccf92c3
#
_entry.id   69e306456251492f2bef45f20ccf92c3
#
_cell.length_a   1.000
_cell.length_b   1.000
_cell.length_c   1.000
_cell.angle_alpha   90.00
_cell.angle_beta   90.00
_cell.angle_gamma   90.00
#
_symmetry.space_group_name_H-M   'P 1'
#
loop_
_entity.id
_entity.type
_entity.pdbx_description
1 polymer ?
#
loop_
_entity_poly.entity_id
_entity_poly.type
_entity_poly.pdbx_seq_one_letter_code
_entity_poly.pdbx_strand_id
1 'polypeptide(L)'
;MFRLIQSIPSPKAEPFKLWMAQTAKERLDEMQDPELTIQRSMMEYKALGYSDNWINQRLKSIEIRKELTDEWKRCGLEEGAQFATLTDIIYQTWADKTTKEYKRFKGLKKENLRDNMTNKELVLNMLAELSTKEISETNNPESFNEHVDVARRGGSIARDARIRLEEETGQAVISPLNAKEVLRLEQNKDKSNKEQ
;
A
#
# COMPACT_ATOMS: atom_id res chain seq x y z
N MET A 1 25.34 17.42 -10.80
CA MET A 1 26.04 16.23 -10.28
C MET A 1 26.20 15.13 -11.34
N PHE A 2 25.15 14.63 -12.02
CA PHE A 2 25.24 13.54 -13.02
C PHE A 2 26.16 13.83 -14.21
N ARG A 3 26.21 15.07 -14.74
CA ARG A 3 27.15 15.46 -15.81
C ARG A 3 28.64 15.33 -15.41
N LEU A 4 28.96 15.63 -14.16
CA LEU A 4 30.34 15.48 -13.65
C LEU A 4 30.76 14.02 -13.62
N ILE A 5 29.88 13.11 -13.25
CA ILE A 5 30.18 11.67 -13.20
C ILE A 5 30.41 11.11 -14.61
N GLN A 6 29.66 11.57 -15.62
CA GLN A 6 29.85 11.18 -17.01
C GLN A 6 31.22 11.59 -17.57
N SER A 7 31.77 12.74 -17.12
CA SER A 7 33.05 13.26 -17.56
C SER A 7 34.27 12.67 -16.84
N ILE A 8 34.08 11.83 -15.82
CA ILE A 8 35.23 11.21 -15.09
C ILE A 8 35.86 10.11 -15.96
N PRO A 9 37.10 10.27 -16.40
CA PRO A 9 37.80 9.27 -17.21
C PRO A 9 38.39 8.18 -16.31
N SER A 10 37.53 7.39 -15.64
CA SER A 10 38.00 6.33 -14.74
C SER A 10 37.27 5.01 -15.05
N PRO A 11 38.00 3.91 -15.19
CA PRO A 11 37.40 2.58 -15.35
C PRO A 11 36.42 2.21 -14.21
N LYS A 12 36.66 2.73 -13.00
CA LYS A 12 35.77 2.52 -11.84
C LYS A 12 34.41 3.24 -11.97
N ALA A 13 34.32 4.27 -12.82
CA ALA A 13 33.10 5.00 -13.08
C ALA A 13 32.24 4.32 -14.19
N GLU A 14 32.83 3.45 -15.00
CA GLU A 14 32.12 2.82 -16.15
C GLU A 14 30.89 2.01 -15.75
N PRO A 15 30.89 1.16 -14.69
CA PRO A 15 29.69 0.45 -14.28
C PRO A 15 28.53 1.39 -13.93
N PHE A 16 28.82 2.52 -13.32
CA PHE A 16 27.83 3.52 -12.96
C PHE A 16 27.30 4.28 -14.19
N LYS A 17 28.17 4.59 -15.17
CA LYS A 17 27.76 5.22 -16.43
C LYS A 17 26.82 4.29 -17.24
N LEU A 18 27.19 3.00 -17.33
CA LEU A 18 26.35 2.00 -17.98
C LEU A 18 25.01 1.84 -17.28
N TRP A 19 25.00 1.79 -15.95
CA TRP A 19 23.77 1.75 -15.18
C TRP A 19 22.88 2.97 -15.43
N MET A 20 23.45 4.19 -15.46
CA MET A 20 22.70 5.42 -15.78
C MET A 20 22.09 5.38 -17.20
N ALA A 21 22.88 4.92 -18.19
CA ALA A 21 22.43 4.82 -19.57
C ALA A 21 21.30 3.80 -19.70
N GLN A 22 21.43 2.64 -19.05
CA GLN A 22 20.42 1.60 -19.01
C GLN A 22 19.13 2.10 -18.33
N THR A 23 19.23 2.75 -17.17
CA THR A 23 18.09 3.32 -16.46
C THR A 23 17.35 4.38 -17.28
N ALA A 24 18.10 5.23 -17.99
CA ALA A 24 17.52 6.24 -18.88
C ALA A 24 16.78 5.58 -20.06
N LYS A 25 17.38 4.54 -20.66
CA LYS A 25 16.75 3.76 -21.74
C LYS A 25 15.45 3.11 -21.25
N GLU A 26 15.50 2.39 -20.13
CA GLU A 26 14.33 1.74 -19.53
C GLU A 26 13.21 2.75 -19.28
N ARG A 27 13.56 3.95 -18.77
CA ARG A 27 12.56 5.00 -18.56
C ARG A 27 11.94 5.53 -19.86
N LEU A 28 12.72 5.62 -20.94
CA LEU A 28 12.19 6.01 -22.26
C LEU A 28 11.29 4.92 -22.84
N ASP A 29 11.67 3.66 -22.69
CA ASP A 29 10.86 2.51 -23.13
C ASP A 29 9.52 2.48 -22.34
N GLU A 30 9.53 2.72 -21.03
CA GLU A 30 8.33 2.84 -20.19
C GLU A 30 7.41 4.02 -20.54
N MET A 31 7.97 5.12 -21.06
CA MET A 31 7.17 6.24 -21.54
C MET A 31 6.44 5.90 -22.84
N GLN A 32 6.95 4.96 -23.63
CA GLN A 32 6.31 4.47 -24.86
C GLN A 32 5.33 3.33 -24.55
N ASP A 33 5.67 2.47 -23.59
CA ASP A 33 4.86 1.34 -23.15
C ASP A 33 4.70 1.36 -21.60
N PRO A 34 3.60 1.96 -21.08
CA PRO A 34 3.34 2.04 -19.65
C PRO A 34 3.22 0.67 -18.94
N GLU A 35 2.93 -0.42 -19.66
CA GLU A 35 2.85 -1.76 -19.07
C GLU A 35 4.20 -2.21 -18.51
N LEU A 36 5.31 -1.77 -19.13
CA LEU A 36 6.66 -2.07 -18.64
C LEU A 36 6.90 -1.54 -17.22
N THR A 37 6.33 -0.38 -16.87
CA THR A 37 6.40 0.16 -15.49
C THR A 37 5.71 -0.77 -14.50
N ILE A 38 4.54 -1.29 -14.86
CA ILE A 38 3.77 -2.23 -14.02
C ILE A 38 4.55 -3.53 -13.86
N GLN A 39 5.05 -4.09 -14.95
CA GLN A 39 5.85 -5.33 -14.95
C GLN A 39 7.11 -5.18 -14.08
N ARG A 40 7.83 -4.07 -14.20
CA ARG A 40 8.99 -3.80 -13.37
C ARG A 40 8.63 -3.74 -11.88
N SER A 41 7.57 -3.02 -11.54
CA SER A 41 7.10 -2.93 -10.15
C SER A 41 6.75 -4.31 -9.59
N MET A 42 6.10 -5.17 -10.38
CA MET A 42 5.81 -6.54 -9.98
C MET A 42 7.09 -7.36 -9.75
N MET A 43 8.08 -7.24 -10.64
CA MET A 43 9.37 -7.93 -10.50
C MET A 43 10.14 -7.46 -9.27
N GLU A 44 10.13 -6.15 -8.97
CA GLU A 44 10.75 -5.58 -7.77
C GLU A 44 10.12 -6.13 -6.49
N TYR A 45 8.79 -6.16 -6.39
CA TYR A 45 8.11 -6.80 -5.26
C TYR A 45 8.42 -8.29 -5.13
N LYS A 46 8.49 -8.99 -6.28
CA LYS A 46 8.86 -10.41 -6.30
C LYS A 46 10.28 -10.65 -5.83
N ALA A 47 11.24 -9.81 -6.27
CA ALA A 47 12.64 -9.84 -5.79
C ALA A 47 12.76 -9.54 -4.29
N LEU A 48 11.84 -8.73 -3.75
CA LEU A 48 11.74 -8.47 -2.31
C LEU A 48 11.11 -9.65 -1.53
N GLY A 49 10.63 -10.70 -2.20
CA GLY A 49 10.09 -11.92 -1.58
C GLY A 49 8.59 -11.89 -1.29
N TYR A 50 7.83 -11.03 -1.97
CA TYR A 50 6.36 -11.05 -1.90
C TYR A 50 5.77 -12.10 -2.85
N SER A 51 4.63 -12.70 -2.49
CA SER A 51 3.91 -13.63 -3.36
C SER A 51 3.15 -12.89 -4.46
N ASP A 52 2.90 -13.57 -5.59
CA ASP A 52 2.14 -13.01 -6.70
C ASP A 52 0.72 -12.57 -6.25
N ASN A 53 0.08 -13.34 -5.36
CA ASN A 53 -1.22 -12.97 -4.79
C ASN A 53 -1.13 -11.65 -4.00
N TRP A 54 -0.12 -11.48 -3.14
CA TRP A 54 0.07 -10.23 -2.41
C TRP A 54 0.36 -9.05 -3.33
N ILE A 55 1.18 -9.25 -4.37
CA ILE A 55 1.52 -8.22 -5.36
C ILE A 55 0.26 -7.72 -6.06
N ASN A 56 -0.60 -8.63 -6.52
CA ASN A 56 -1.87 -8.27 -7.16
C ASN A 56 -2.78 -7.48 -6.21
N GLN A 57 -2.90 -7.88 -4.95
CA GLN A 57 -3.67 -7.15 -3.94
C GLN A 57 -3.07 -5.75 -3.70
N ARG A 58 -1.74 -5.65 -3.65
CA ARG A 58 -1.07 -4.37 -3.45
C ARG A 58 -1.29 -3.41 -4.61
N LEU A 59 -1.21 -3.87 -5.85
CA LEU A 59 -1.50 -3.05 -7.04
C LEU A 59 -2.95 -2.56 -7.01
N LYS A 60 -3.91 -3.44 -6.69
CA LYS A 60 -5.31 -3.05 -6.54
C LYS A 60 -5.52 -2.01 -5.44
N SER A 61 -4.79 -2.13 -4.33
CA SER A 61 -4.86 -1.14 -3.25
C SER A 61 -4.32 0.24 -3.65
N ILE A 62 -3.39 0.32 -4.60
CA ILE A 62 -2.91 1.58 -5.16
C ILE A 62 -4.00 2.24 -5.99
N GLU A 63 -4.69 1.47 -6.83
CA GLU A 63 -5.80 1.94 -7.66
C GLU A 63 -6.94 2.50 -6.79
N ILE A 64 -7.45 1.71 -5.84
CA ILE A 64 -8.52 2.12 -4.92
C ILE A 64 -8.12 3.39 -4.14
N ARG A 65 -6.88 3.45 -3.67
CA ARG A 65 -6.38 4.64 -2.99
C ARG A 65 -6.37 5.87 -3.90
N LYS A 66 -5.98 5.70 -5.15
CA LYS A 66 -6.00 6.78 -6.14
C LYS A 66 -7.43 7.27 -6.38
N GLU A 67 -8.36 6.37 -6.59
CA GLU A 67 -9.78 6.70 -6.77
C GLU A 67 -10.32 7.51 -5.59
N LEU A 68 -10.05 7.10 -4.34
CA LEU A 68 -10.47 7.85 -3.15
C LEU A 68 -9.85 9.25 -3.10
N THR A 69 -8.57 9.39 -3.43
CA THR A 69 -7.91 10.70 -3.42
C THR A 69 -8.39 11.59 -4.56
N ASP A 70 -8.72 11.03 -5.71
CA ASP A 70 -9.30 11.77 -6.83
C ASP A 70 -10.73 12.24 -6.47
N GLU A 71 -11.52 11.44 -5.76
CA GLU A 71 -12.81 11.84 -5.20
C GLU A 71 -12.67 13.01 -4.21
N TRP A 72 -11.71 12.95 -3.29
CA TRP A 72 -11.44 14.06 -2.37
C TRP A 72 -11.06 15.36 -3.10
N LYS A 73 -10.26 15.25 -4.18
CA LYS A 73 -9.96 16.40 -5.04
C LYS A 73 -11.21 16.93 -5.75
N ARG A 74 -12.07 16.04 -6.25
CA ARG A 74 -13.34 16.42 -6.88
C ARG A 74 -14.22 17.25 -5.93
N CYS A 75 -14.22 16.88 -4.65
CA CYS A 75 -14.94 17.61 -3.60
C CYS A 75 -14.19 18.86 -3.09
N GLY A 76 -13.06 19.25 -3.71
CA GLY A 76 -12.34 20.47 -3.36
C GLY A 76 -11.45 20.38 -2.12
N LEU A 77 -11.16 19.18 -1.61
CA LEU A 77 -10.23 19.01 -0.50
C LEU A 77 -8.79 19.25 -0.94
N GLU A 78 -8.02 19.87 -0.05
CA GLU A 78 -6.59 20.14 -0.27
C GLU A 78 -5.73 18.93 0.06
N GLU A 79 -4.79 18.61 -0.84
CA GLU A 79 -3.77 17.59 -0.58
C GLU A 79 -2.91 17.99 0.64
N GLY A 80 -2.34 16.99 1.29
CA GLY A 80 -1.50 17.18 2.47
C GLY A 80 -2.25 16.95 3.78
N ALA A 81 -2.49 18.00 4.57
CA ALA A 81 -3.03 17.85 5.92
C ALA A 81 -4.44 17.26 5.96
N GLN A 82 -5.35 17.68 5.06
CA GLN A 82 -6.71 17.17 5.03
C GLN A 82 -6.74 15.69 4.62
N PHE A 83 -6.00 15.29 3.58
CA PHE A 83 -5.89 13.89 3.16
C PHE A 83 -5.24 13.01 4.23
N ALA A 84 -4.21 13.52 4.91
CA ALA A 84 -3.57 12.81 6.01
C ALA A 84 -4.55 12.57 7.17
N THR A 85 -5.31 13.60 7.55
CA THR A 85 -6.31 13.51 8.62
C THR A 85 -7.40 12.51 8.29
N LEU A 86 -7.99 12.57 7.09
CA LEU A 86 -9.03 11.62 6.67
C LEU A 86 -8.48 10.19 6.59
N THR A 87 -7.24 10.04 6.14
CA THR A 87 -6.57 8.74 6.12
C THR A 87 -6.38 8.18 7.53
N ASP A 88 -5.96 9.00 8.48
CA ASP A 88 -5.82 8.59 9.88
C ASP A 88 -7.17 8.22 10.50
N ILE A 89 -8.24 8.93 10.18
CA ILE A 89 -9.61 8.61 10.63
C ILE A 89 -10.05 7.25 10.08
N ILE A 90 -9.82 6.97 8.79
CA ILE A 90 -10.12 5.67 8.19
C ILE A 90 -9.36 4.56 8.94
N TYR A 91 -8.04 4.71 9.10
CA TYR A 91 -7.21 3.73 9.81
C TYR A 91 -7.63 3.53 11.27
N GLN A 92 -7.87 4.63 11.98
CA GLN A 92 -8.28 4.57 13.38
C GLN A 92 -9.64 3.89 13.54
N THR A 93 -10.54 4.08 12.58
CA THR A 93 -11.87 3.46 12.64
C THR A 93 -11.80 1.96 12.37
N TRP A 94 -11.10 1.48 11.31
CA TRP A 94 -11.11 0.06 11.00
C TRP A 94 -10.03 -0.75 11.71
N ALA A 95 -8.87 -0.13 12.03
CA ALA A 95 -7.70 -0.81 12.59
C ALA A 95 -7.39 -0.42 14.04
N ASP A 96 -8.19 0.46 14.65
CA ASP A 96 -8.00 1.01 16.01
C ASP A 96 -6.61 1.67 16.19
N LYS A 97 -6.01 2.18 15.12
CA LYS A 97 -4.68 2.81 15.09
C LYS A 97 -4.63 3.92 14.05
N THR A 98 -4.02 5.04 14.38
CA THR A 98 -3.58 6.02 13.38
C THR A 98 -2.47 5.43 12.51
N THR A 99 -2.18 6.03 11.36
CA THR A 99 -1.06 5.60 10.49
C THR A 99 0.26 5.50 11.24
N LYS A 100 0.53 6.47 12.14
CA LYS A 100 1.76 6.50 12.94
C LYS A 100 1.81 5.36 13.97
N GLU A 101 0.71 5.10 14.65
CA GLU A 101 0.60 4.01 15.62
C GLU A 101 0.70 2.65 14.94
N TYR A 102 0.08 2.50 13.76
CA TYR A 102 0.15 1.25 13.01
C TYR A 102 1.57 0.99 12.50
N LYS A 103 2.28 2.01 11.99
CA LYS A 103 3.71 1.88 11.67
C LYS A 103 4.52 1.43 12.88
N ARG A 104 4.31 2.05 14.04
CA ARG A 104 5.00 1.68 15.28
C ARG A 104 4.69 0.23 15.69
N PHE A 105 3.43 -0.17 15.60
CA PHE A 105 2.99 -1.54 15.91
C PHE A 105 3.69 -2.59 15.02
N LYS A 106 3.93 -2.26 13.75
CA LYS A 106 4.69 -3.10 12.80
C LYS A 106 6.22 -2.91 12.86
N GLY A 107 6.74 -2.10 13.79
CA GLY A 107 8.17 -1.84 13.91
C GLY A 107 8.77 -1.00 12.77
N LEU A 108 7.94 -0.29 12.00
CA LEU A 108 8.35 0.51 10.84
C LEU A 108 8.80 1.90 11.26
N LYS A 109 9.81 2.45 10.57
CA LYS A 109 10.32 3.82 10.75
C LYS A 109 9.89 4.73 9.60
N LYS A 110 10.46 4.52 8.42
CA LYS A 110 10.21 5.32 7.20
C LYS A 110 9.46 4.53 6.13
N GLU A 111 9.41 3.23 6.26
CA GLU A 111 8.84 2.31 5.29
C GLU A 111 7.36 2.61 5.05
N ASN A 112 6.88 2.27 3.87
CA ASN A 112 5.47 2.41 3.54
C ASN A 112 4.64 1.39 4.34
N LEU A 113 3.59 1.86 5.03
CA LEU A 113 2.75 0.99 5.86
C LEU A 113 2.07 -0.11 5.02
N ARG A 114 1.52 0.25 3.85
CA ARG A 114 0.80 -0.71 2.99
C ARG A 114 1.70 -1.79 2.41
N ASP A 115 2.99 -1.48 2.17
CA ASP A 115 3.97 -2.47 1.72
C ASP A 115 4.33 -3.50 2.81
N ASN A 116 3.93 -3.23 4.04
CA ASN A 116 4.13 -4.09 5.20
C ASN A 116 2.84 -4.68 5.77
N MET A 117 1.72 -4.51 5.10
CA MET A 117 0.45 -5.13 5.45
C MET A 117 0.37 -6.56 4.93
N THR A 118 -0.26 -7.44 5.71
CA THR A 118 -0.65 -8.78 5.26
C THR A 118 -1.76 -8.70 4.21
N ASN A 119 -2.06 -9.80 3.52
CA ASN A 119 -3.18 -9.85 2.57
C ASN A 119 -4.52 -9.46 3.22
N LYS A 120 -4.79 -9.96 4.44
CA LYS A 120 -6.04 -9.66 5.17
C LYS A 120 -6.15 -8.16 5.48
N GLU A 121 -5.06 -7.57 5.94
CA GLU A 121 -4.99 -6.14 6.24
C GLU A 121 -5.16 -5.28 4.97
N LEU A 122 -4.53 -5.66 3.83
CA LEU A 122 -4.71 -4.96 2.56
C LEU A 122 -6.16 -4.99 2.09
N VAL A 123 -6.81 -6.15 2.14
CA VAL A 123 -8.21 -6.32 1.71
C VAL A 123 -9.15 -5.46 2.55
N LEU A 124 -9.00 -5.44 3.88
CA LEU A 124 -9.83 -4.62 4.76
C LEU A 124 -9.53 -3.13 4.61
N ASN A 125 -8.27 -2.75 4.37
CA ASN A 125 -7.94 -1.37 4.06
C ASN A 125 -8.58 -0.93 2.72
N MET A 126 -8.55 -1.78 1.70
CA MET A 126 -9.24 -1.51 0.43
C MET A 126 -10.75 -1.36 0.62
N LEU A 127 -11.36 -2.22 1.43
CA LEU A 127 -12.79 -2.13 1.75
C LEU A 127 -13.12 -0.80 2.43
N ALA A 128 -12.30 -0.35 3.40
CA ALA A 128 -12.49 0.92 4.08
C ALA A 128 -12.39 2.11 3.11
N GLU A 129 -11.36 2.11 2.24
CA GLU A 129 -11.12 3.18 1.26
C GLU A 129 -12.21 3.21 0.18
N LEU A 130 -12.59 2.06 -0.36
CA LEU A 130 -13.67 1.93 -1.35
C LEU A 130 -15.01 2.38 -0.76
N SER A 131 -15.37 1.89 0.44
CA SER A 131 -16.62 2.28 1.10
C SER A 131 -16.66 3.78 1.38
N THR A 132 -15.53 4.38 1.78
CA THR A 132 -15.44 5.83 1.99
C THR A 132 -15.70 6.58 0.68
N LYS A 133 -15.12 6.14 -0.44
CA LYS A 133 -15.33 6.73 -1.76
C LYS A 133 -16.80 6.65 -2.19
N GLU A 134 -17.39 5.45 -2.17
CA GLU A 134 -18.77 5.22 -2.59
C GLU A 134 -19.77 6.04 -1.76
N ILE A 135 -19.54 6.15 -0.44
CA ILE A 135 -20.36 6.99 0.45
C ILE A 135 -20.17 8.47 0.09
N SER A 136 -18.95 8.91 -0.22
CA SER A 136 -18.66 10.28 -0.63
C SER A 136 -19.38 10.64 -1.93
N GLU A 137 -19.26 9.80 -2.95
CA GLU A 137 -19.93 10.01 -4.26
C GLU A 137 -21.47 10.09 -4.13
N THR A 138 -22.04 9.28 -3.23
CA THR A 138 -23.49 9.27 -2.99
C THR A 138 -23.98 10.49 -2.21
N ASN A 139 -23.23 10.91 -1.18
CA ASN A 139 -23.65 11.97 -0.27
C ASN A 139 -23.18 13.37 -0.67
N ASN A 140 -22.18 13.47 -1.57
CA ASN A 140 -21.57 14.73 -2.02
C ASN A 140 -21.25 15.69 -0.86
N PRO A 141 -20.36 15.32 0.08
CA PRO A 141 -20.04 16.14 1.23
C PRO A 141 -19.45 17.49 0.80
N GLU A 142 -19.94 18.59 1.40
CA GLU A 142 -19.54 19.96 1.07
C GLU A 142 -18.55 20.56 2.07
N SER A 143 -18.49 20.00 3.28
CA SER A 143 -17.61 20.47 4.34
C SER A 143 -16.60 19.41 4.77
N PHE A 144 -15.46 19.85 5.32
CA PHE A 144 -14.46 18.92 5.87
C PHE A 144 -15.03 18.01 6.98
N ASN A 145 -15.94 18.53 7.81
CA ASN A 145 -16.58 17.72 8.86
C ASN A 145 -17.48 16.62 8.29
N GLU A 146 -18.16 16.87 7.19
CA GLU A 146 -18.92 15.83 6.49
C GLU A 146 -18.00 14.75 5.90
N HIS A 147 -16.85 15.14 5.35
CA HIS A 147 -15.82 14.17 4.91
C HIS A 147 -15.28 13.34 6.06
N VAL A 148 -15.12 13.92 7.26
CA VAL A 148 -14.75 13.18 8.48
C VAL A 148 -15.80 12.14 8.84
N ASP A 149 -17.10 12.50 8.76
CA ASP A 149 -18.20 11.55 8.98
C ASP A 149 -18.20 10.42 7.94
N VAL A 150 -18.08 10.76 6.67
CA VAL A 150 -17.96 9.79 5.57
C VAL A 150 -16.79 8.83 5.79
N ALA A 151 -15.62 9.35 6.19
CA ALA A 151 -14.43 8.54 6.47
C ALA A 151 -14.66 7.55 7.66
N ARG A 152 -15.37 7.98 8.70
CA ARG A 152 -15.78 7.10 9.80
C ARG A 152 -16.75 6.03 9.36
N ARG A 153 -17.75 6.38 8.57
CA ARG A 153 -18.73 5.43 8.05
C ARG A 153 -18.10 4.39 7.15
N GLY A 154 -17.22 4.80 6.22
CA GLY A 154 -16.48 3.88 5.37
C GLY A 154 -15.54 2.98 6.16
N GLY A 155 -14.82 3.54 7.13
CA GLY A 155 -13.97 2.78 8.04
C GLY A 155 -14.74 1.77 8.90
N SER A 156 -15.97 2.10 9.36
CA SER A 156 -16.77 1.21 10.19
C SER A 156 -17.24 -0.04 9.44
N ILE A 157 -17.51 0.04 8.15
CA ILE A 157 -17.85 -1.13 7.31
C ILE A 157 -16.71 -2.15 7.33
N ALA A 158 -15.47 -1.70 7.17
CA ALA A 158 -14.31 -2.57 7.24
C ALA A 158 -14.02 -3.08 8.66
N ARG A 159 -14.31 -2.27 9.68
CA ARG A 159 -14.22 -2.69 11.08
C ARG A 159 -15.18 -3.82 11.39
N ASP A 160 -16.43 -3.70 10.99
CA ASP A 160 -17.44 -4.72 11.24
C ASP A 160 -17.07 -6.03 10.53
N ALA A 161 -16.58 -5.94 9.29
CA ALA A 161 -16.06 -7.08 8.56
C ALA A 161 -14.84 -7.72 9.27
N ARG A 162 -13.91 -6.89 9.80
CA ARG A 162 -12.77 -7.36 10.58
C ARG A 162 -13.21 -8.12 11.82
N ILE A 163 -14.09 -7.54 12.61
CA ILE A 163 -14.56 -8.15 13.89
C ILE A 163 -15.22 -9.49 13.61
N ARG A 164 -16.12 -9.56 12.64
CA ARG A 164 -16.75 -10.84 12.28
C ARG A 164 -15.75 -11.88 11.81
N LEU A 165 -14.76 -11.49 11.02
CA LEU A 165 -13.72 -12.41 10.55
C LEU A 165 -12.87 -12.92 11.73
N GLU A 166 -12.54 -12.05 12.70
CA GLU A 166 -11.80 -12.42 13.90
C GLU A 166 -12.59 -13.35 14.81
N GLU A 167 -13.90 -13.13 14.96
CA GLU A 167 -14.81 -14.00 15.70
C GLU A 167 -14.93 -15.38 15.06
N GLU A 168 -15.16 -15.47 13.76
CA GLU A 168 -15.33 -16.74 13.04
C GLU A 168 -14.04 -17.57 12.96
N THR A 169 -12.87 -16.90 12.89
CA THR A 169 -11.59 -17.59 12.70
C THR A 169 -10.79 -17.79 13.99
N GLY A 170 -11.14 -17.07 15.05
CA GLY A 170 -10.36 -17.02 16.30
C GLY A 170 -8.97 -16.40 16.11
N GLN A 171 -8.72 -15.69 15.01
CA GLN A 171 -7.43 -15.13 14.67
C GLN A 171 -7.52 -13.61 14.46
N ALA A 172 -6.62 -12.85 15.10
CA ALA A 172 -6.51 -11.43 14.85
C ALA A 172 -6.11 -11.17 13.40
N VAL A 173 -6.77 -10.19 12.77
CA VAL A 173 -6.43 -9.74 11.42
C VAL A 173 -5.25 -8.79 11.47
N ILE A 174 -5.26 -7.87 12.43
CA ILE A 174 -4.20 -6.87 12.59
C ILE A 174 -3.01 -7.55 13.27
N SER A 175 -1.89 -7.62 12.56
CA SER A 175 -0.69 -8.35 12.97
C SER A 175 0.54 -7.44 13.00
N PRO A 176 1.47 -7.63 13.95
CA PRO A 176 2.78 -6.98 13.89
C PRO A 176 3.64 -7.49 12.73
N LEU A 177 3.33 -8.69 12.20
CA LEU A 177 4.06 -9.31 11.10
C LEU A 177 3.73 -8.65 9.77
N ASN A 178 4.72 -8.60 8.88
CA ASN A 178 4.50 -8.24 7.47
C ASN A 178 4.16 -9.48 6.63
N ALA A 179 3.73 -9.26 5.38
CA ALA A 179 3.32 -10.34 4.47
C ALA A 179 4.41 -11.38 4.21
N LYS A 180 5.69 -10.97 4.17
CA LYS A 180 6.83 -11.90 3.97
C LYS A 180 7.05 -12.81 5.17
N GLU A 181 6.87 -12.28 6.37
CA GLU A 181 6.98 -13.07 7.60
C GLU A 181 5.86 -14.09 7.71
N VAL A 182 4.63 -13.70 7.36
CA VAL A 182 3.48 -14.62 7.30
C VAL A 182 3.75 -15.74 6.30
N LEU A 183 4.19 -15.43 5.08
CA LEU A 183 4.54 -16.44 4.07
C LEU A 183 5.62 -17.43 4.55
N ARG A 184 6.67 -16.94 5.23
CA ARG A 184 7.72 -17.80 5.79
C ARG A 184 7.17 -18.75 6.84
N LEU A 185 6.27 -18.27 7.70
CA LEU A 185 5.64 -19.10 8.72
C LEU A 185 4.72 -20.17 8.11
N GLU A 186 3.97 -19.83 7.07
CA GLU A 186 3.12 -20.77 6.33
C GLU A 186 3.97 -21.86 5.65
N GLN A 187 5.02 -21.49 4.94
CA GLN A 187 5.95 -22.43 4.28
C GLN A 187 6.62 -23.38 5.27
N ASN A 188 6.96 -22.90 6.48
CA ASN A 188 7.57 -23.74 7.51
C ASN A 188 6.56 -24.73 8.09
N LYS A 189 5.30 -24.34 8.27
CA LYS A 189 4.22 -25.24 8.71
C LYS A 189 3.97 -26.36 7.70
N ASP A 190 3.94 -26.02 6.40
CA ASP A 190 3.72 -27.01 5.34
C ASP A 190 4.86 -28.03 5.23
N LYS A 191 6.10 -27.62 5.51
CA LYS A 191 7.24 -28.54 5.58
C LYS A 191 7.13 -29.48 6.78
N SER A 192 6.80 -28.97 7.95
CA SER A 192 6.61 -29.75 9.18
C SER A 192 5.51 -30.80 9.07
N ASN A 193 4.42 -30.47 8.34
CA ASN A 193 3.30 -31.39 8.12
C ASN A 193 3.58 -32.46 7.04
N LYS A 194 4.60 -32.29 6.21
CA LYS A 194 5.02 -33.27 5.19
C LYS A 194 6.07 -34.25 5.72
N GLU A 195 6.68 -33.95 6.84
CA GLU A 195 7.69 -34.78 7.50
C GLU A 195 7.09 -35.69 8.62
N GLN A 196 5.79 -35.58 8.88
CA GLN A 196 5.00 -36.48 9.75
C GLN A 196 4.14 -37.44 8.91
#